data_89e95b41771e6c25b2a14458e7cb4a1b
#
_entry.id   89e95b41771e6c25b2a14458e7cb4a1b
#
_cell.length_a   1.000
_cell.length_b   1.000
_cell.length_c   1.000
_cell.angle_alpha   90.00
_cell.angle_beta   90.00
_cell.angle_gamma   90.00
#
_symmetry.space_group_name_H-M   'P 1'
#
loop_
_entity.id
_entity.type
_entity.pdbx_description
1 polymer ?
#
loop_
_entity_poly.entity_id
_entity_poly.type
_entity_poly.pdbx_seq_one_letter_code
_entity_poly.pdbx_strand_id
1 'polypeptide(L)'
;MTENIWDIDLSNSSIGVAVGDNGSIYTFADNGDSCTSRTSGTTVEFNELYYGNSTFVALGDNGTILSSTDGTTWTAQTSGTTDSLYSGTYGNSNFVAVGAWGNLLTASDATSTWTSNRTYTQDATSTTSVNTHLYGIAYGNSIWVMVGQSGNIYTTSEETISTSMVVTSSTSGTTENLRRVFYVDL
;
A
#
# COMPACT_ATOMS: atom_id res chain seq x y z
N MET A 1 -14.38 20.04 6.87
CA MET A 1 -13.94 18.63 7.01
C MET A 1 -14.04 18.29 8.49
N THR A 2 -14.73 17.24 8.84
CA THR A 2 -14.90 16.77 10.23
C THR A 2 -14.19 15.43 10.45
N GLU A 3 -13.82 14.75 9.36
CA GLU A 3 -13.11 13.48 9.34
C GLU A 3 -11.60 13.70 9.41
N ASN A 4 -10.89 12.78 10.06
CA ASN A 4 -9.43 12.78 10.04
C ASN A 4 -8.95 12.31 8.65
N ILE A 5 -7.93 12.97 8.16
CA ILE A 5 -7.21 12.58 6.96
C ILE A 5 -5.95 11.85 7.39
N TRP A 6 -5.72 10.68 6.81
CA TRP A 6 -4.59 9.81 7.15
C TRP A 6 -3.49 9.87 6.13
N ASP A 7 -3.85 10.06 4.86
CA ASP A 7 -2.84 10.09 3.80
C ASP A 7 -3.25 10.94 2.60
N ILE A 8 -2.26 11.37 1.84
CA ILE A 8 -2.39 12.26 0.69
C ILE A 8 -1.34 11.93 -0.36
N ASP A 9 -1.73 11.93 -1.62
CA ASP A 9 -0.79 11.80 -2.74
C ASP A 9 -1.19 12.68 -3.93
N LEU A 10 -0.23 12.93 -4.81
CA LEU A 10 -0.34 13.81 -5.97
C LEU A 10 -0.15 13.03 -7.27
N SER A 11 -1.04 13.26 -8.23
CA SER A 11 -0.79 12.80 -9.60
C SER A 11 0.28 13.64 -10.30
N ASN A 12 0.85 13.09 -11.35
CA ASN A 12 1.78 13.84 -12.23
C ASN A 12 1.14 15.06 -12.91
N SER A 13 -0.20 15.14 -12.92
CA SER A 13 -0.99 16.23 -13.49
C SER A 13 -1.47 17.25 -12.44
N SER A 14 -0.87 17.26 -11.26
CA SER A 14 -1.19 18.20 -10.16
C SER A 14 -2.58 18.04 -9.53
N ILE A 15 -3.21 16.88 -9.68
CA ILE A 15 -4.39 16.55 -8.89
C ILE A 15 -3.93 15.95 -7.57
N GLY A 16 -4.30 16.59 -6.46
CA GLY A 16 -4.11 16.06 -5.12
C GLY A 16 -5.35 15.26 -4.69
N VAL A 17 -5.10 14.14 -4.04
CA VAL A 17 -6.15 13.31 -3.41
C VAL A 17 -5.78 13.09 -1.96
N ALA A 18 -6.75 13.13 -1.06
CA ALA A 18 -6.60 12.77 0.35
C ALA A 18 -7.67 11.74 0.75
N VAL A 19 -7.30 10.84 1.63
CA VAL A 19 -8.15 9.78 2.16
C VAL A 19 -8.12 9.73 3.68
N GLY A 20 -9.17 9.19 4.31
CA GLY A 20 -9.23 9.14 5.76
C GLY A 20 -10.38 8.33 6.32
N ASP A 21 -10.87 8.77 7.50
CA ASP A 21 -11.94 8.12 8.25
C ASP A 21 -13.25 8.02 7.44
N ASN A 22 -14.06 7.04 7.79
CA ASN A 22 -15.42 6.87 7.28
C ASN A 22 -15.52 6.82 5.75
N GLY A 23 -14.49 6.34 5.07
CA GLY A 23 -14.42 6.26 3.62
C GLY A 23 -14.28 7.63 2.96
N SER A 24 -13.80 8.64 3.68
CA SER A 24 -13.65 9.99 3.13
C SER A 24 -12.58 10.06 2.08
N ILE A 25 -12.91 10.70 0.95
CA ILE A 25 -12.00 11.04 -0.14
C ILE A 25 -12.23 12.49 -0.52
N TYR A 26 -11.14 13.23 -0.68
CA TYR A 26 -11.16 14.62 -1.14
C TYR A 26 -10.16 14.80 -2.27
N THR A 27 -10.54 15.64 -3.25
CA THR A 27 -9.61 16.12 -4.28
C THR A 27 -9.35 17.60 -4.08
N PHE A 28 -8.13 18.02 -4.35
CA PHE A 28 -7.76 19.42 -4.43
C PHE A 28 -7.07 19.68 -5.76
N ALA A 29 -7.47 20.79 -6.38
CA ALA A 29 -6.78 21.36 -7.51
C ALA A 29 -5.72 22.34 -6.99
N ASP A 30 -4.84 22.74 -7.87
CA ASP A 30 -3.77 23.74 -7.72
C ASP A 30 -3.66 24.47 -6.37
N ASN A 31 -2.54 24.28 -5.70
CA ASN A 31 -2.15 24.96 -4.46
C ASN A 31 -2.96 24.64 -3.19
N GLY A 32 -3.93 23.73 -3.22
CA GLY A 32 -4.69 23.35 -2.03
C GLY A 32 -5.77 24.35 -1.59
N ASP A 33 -6.07 25.38 -2.39
CA ASP A 33 -7.01 26.45 -2.04
C ASP A 33 -8.46 25.98 -1.93
N SER A 34 -8.80 24.84 -2.57
CA SER A 34 -10.13 24.25 -2.48
C SER A 34 -10.07 22.74 -2.45
N CYS A 35 -10.84 22.11 -1.57
CA CYS A 35 -11.02 20.69 -1.59
C CYS A 35 -12.48 20.31 -1.87
N THR A 36 -12.65 19.25 -2.66
CA THR A 36 -13.97 18.73 -3.05
C THR A 36 -14.10 17.30 -2.56
N SER A 37 -15.15 17.02 -1.77
CA SER A 37 -15.48 15.66 -1.34
C SER A 37 -15.86 14.79 -2.51
N ARG A 38 -15.42 13.53 -2.50
CA ARG A 38 -15.73 12.50 -3.50
C ARG A 38 -16.43 11.33 -2.85
N THR A 39 -17.23 10.63 -3.63
CA THR A 39 -17.94 9.45 -3.16
C THR A 39 -17.06 8.22 -3.31
N SER A 40 -16.70 7.59 -2.19
CA SER A 40 -15.94 6.32 -2.18
C SER A 40 -16.83 5.09 -2.33
N GLY A 41 -18.12 5.19 -1.98
CA GLY A 41 -19.04 4.04 -1.92
C GLY A 41 -18.87 3.16 -0.69
N THR A 42 -18.06 3.55 0.28
CA THR A 42 -17.79 2.81 1.53
C THR A 42 -17.72 3.75 2.74
N THR A 43 -17.84 3.17 3.93
CA THR A 43 -17.59 3.85 5.21
C THR A 43 -16.36 3.29 5.92
N VAL A 44 -15.56 2.49 5.24
CA VAL A 44 -14.34 1.88 5.79
C VAL A 44 -13.26 2.94 5.92
N GLU A 45 -12.43 2.83 6.96
CA GLU A 45 -11.26 3.68 7.16
C GLU A 45 -10.19 3.36 6.11
N PHE A 46 -9.64 4.40 5.47
CA PHE A 46 -8.49 4.28 4.60
C PHE A 46 -7.19 4.51 5.39
N ASN A 47 -6.22 3.66 5.18
CA ASN A 47 -4.92 3.68 5.85
C ASN A 47 -3.81 4.30 4.97
N GLU A 48 -3.94 4.21 3.66
CA GLU A 48 -2.93 4.63 2.70
C GLU A 48 -3.56 5.04 1.37
N LEU A 49 -2.91 5.98 0.72
CA LEU A 49 -3.16 6.40 -0.66
C LEU A 49 -1.83 6.47 -1.40
N TYR A 50 -1.74 5.92 -2.59
CA TYR A 50 -0.58 6.11 -3.45
C TYR A 50 -0.96 6.23 -4.92
N TYR A 51 -0.11 6.90 -5.69
CA TYR A 51 -0.25 7.09 -7.11
C TYR A 51 0.86 6.37 -7.87
N GLY A 52 0.50 5.63 -8.89
CA GLY A 52 1.44 4.93 -9.75
C GLY A 52 0.80 4.57 -11.09
N ASN A 53 1.57 4.54 -12.15
CA ASN A 53 1.10 4.19 -13.49
C ASN A 53 -0.24 4.86 -13.86
N SER A 54 -0.34 6.18 -13.62
CA SER A 54 -1.54 7.00 -13.90
C SER A 54 -2.80 6.59 -13.12
N THR A 55 -2.66 5.90 -11.99
CA THR A 55 -3.79 5.43 -11.18
C THR A 55 -3.55 5.69 -9.71
N PHE A 56 -4.52 6.29 -9.03
CA PHE A 56 -4.59 6.35 -7.57
C PHE A 56 -5.12 5.02 -7.02
N VAL A 57 -4.55 4.58 -5.92
CA VAL A 57 -5.00 3.42 -5.16
C VAL A 57 -5.15 3.80 -3.70
N ALA A 58 -6.36 3.61 -3.15
CA ALA A 58 -6.64 3.78 -1.73
C ALA A 58 -6.79 2.40 -1.08
N LEU A 59 -6.07 2.19 0.02
CA LEU A 59 -6.05 0.96 0.79
C LEU A 59 -6.68 1.21 2.15
N GLY A 60 -7.41 0.24 2.68
CA GLY A 60 -8.08 0.39 3.96
C GLY A 60 -8.36 -0.91 4.68
N ASP A 61 -9.15 -0.77 5.73
CA ASP A 61 -9.58 -1.88 6.55
C ASP A 61 -10.47 -2.87 5.78
N ASN A 62 -10.61 -4.08 6.33
CA ASN A 62 -11.42 -5.16 5.76
C ASN A 62 -11.00 -5.52 4.32
N GLY A 63 -9.74 -5.39 3.96
CA GLY A 63 -9.22 -5.67 2.63
C GLY A 63 -9.70 -4.70 1.55
N THR A 64 -10.13 -3.51 1.94
CA THR A 64 -10.65 -2.51 1.01
C THR A 64 -9.56 -1.99 0.09
N ILE A 65 -9.83 -2.04 -1.22
CA ILE A 65 -9.03 -1.39 -2.26
C ILE A 65 -9.97 -0.61 -3.18
N LEU A 66 -9.73 0.67 -3.33
CA LEU A 66 -10.36 1.48 -4.38
C LEU A 66 -9.30 1.96 -5.35
N SER A 67 -9.66 2.09 -6.62
CA SER A 67 -8.79 2.69 -7.64
C SER A 67 -9.50 3.79 -8.41
N SER A 68 -8.73 4.77 -8.89
CA SER A 68 -9.20 5.89 -9.69
C SER A 68 -8.11 6.39 -10.63
N THR A 69 -8.44 6.65 -11.88
CA THR A 69 -7.52 7.26 -12.85
C THR A 69 -7.63 8.78 -12.90
N ASP A 70 -8.67 9.35 -12.29
CA ASP A 70 -8.99 10.78 -12.34
C ASP A 70 -9.08 11.44 -10.95
N GLY A 71 -8.95 10.64 -9.87
CA GLY A 71 -9.12 11.08 -8.48
C GLY A 71 -10.56 11.41 -8.10
N THR A 72 -11.50 11.37 -9.03
CA THR A 72 -12.89 11.79 -8.82
C THR A 72 -13.89 10.63 -8.82
N THR A 73 -13.67 9.67 -9.70
CA THR A 73 -14.48 8.45 -9.82
C THR A 73 -13.72 7.27 -9.25
N TRP A 74 -14.27 6.65 -8.22
CA TRP A 74 -13.61 5.57 -7.49
C TRP A 74 -14.34 4.25 -7.71
N THR A 75 -13.58 3.19 -7.96
CA THR A 75 -14.10 1.84 -8.22
C THR A 75 -13.49 0.86 -7.22
N ALA A 76 -14.36 0.07 -6.57
CA ALA A 76 -13.92 -0.98 -5.65
C ALA A 76 -13.29 -2.14 -6.41
N GLN A 77 -12.14 -2.62 -5.90
CA GLN A 77 -11.40 -3.74 -6.45
C GLN A 77 -11.51 -4.97 -5.53
N THR A 78 -11.37 -6.16 -6.10
CA THR A 78 -11.38 -7.41 -5.34
C THR A 78 -9.97 -7.70 -4.83
N SER A 79 -9.79 -7.61 -3.51
CA SER A 79 -8.50 -7.89 -2.85
C SER A 79 -8.27 -9.37 -2.55
N GLY A 80 -9.33 -10.16 -2.42
CA GLY A 80 -9.26 -11.57 -2.01
C GLY A 80 -8.95 -11.77 -0.51
N THR A 81 -8.98 -10.73 0.30
CA THR A 81 -8.77 -10.77 1.76
C THR A 81 -9.78 -9.91 2.51
N THR A 82 -9.98 -10.19 3.79
CA THR A 82 -10.71 -9.33 4.72
C THR A 82 -9.78 -8.67 5.75
N ASP A 83 -8.48 -8.89 5.62
CA ASP A 83 -7.49 -8.30 6.52
C ASP A 83 -7.19 -6.86 6.11
N SER A 84 -6.89 -6.00 7.11
CA SER A 84 -6.56 -4.60 6.87
C SER A 84 -5.28 -4.47 6.05
N LEU A 85 -5.31 -3.55 5.07
CA LEU A 85 -4.18 -3.18 4.23
C LEU A 85 -3.62 -1.85 4.74
N TYR A 86 -2.33 -1.78 5.01
CA TYR A 86 -1.71 -0.66 5.72
C TYR A 86 -0.83 0.23 4.86
N SER A 87 -0.23 -0.31 3.81
CA SER A 87 0.65 0.44 2.92
C SER A 87 0.72 -0.18 1.54
N GLY A 88 1.06 0.64 0.55
CA GLY A 88 1.23 0.19 -0.81
C GLY A 88 2.17 1.08 -1.60
N THR A 89 2.61 0.57 -2.74
CA THR A 89 3.44 1.32 -3.67
C THR A 89 3.34 0.72 -5.08
N TYR A 90 3.72 1.51 -6.07
CA TYR A 90 3.93 1.04 -7.43
C TYR A 90 5.43 0.93 -7.73
N GLY A 91 5.85 -0.20 -8.22
CA GLY A 91 7.23 -0.43 -8.61
C GLY A 91 7.36 -1.66 -9.52
N ASN A 92 8.39 -1.69 -10.35
CA ASN A 92 8.63 -2.78 -11.30
C ASN A 92 7.38 -3.24 -12.06
N SER A 93 6.59 -2.26 -12.57
CA SER A 93 5.34 -2.49 -13.30
C SER A 93 4.25 -3.24 -12.52
N ASN A 94 4.30 -3.22 -11.18
CA ASN A 94 3.31 -3.83 -10.31
C ASN A 94 2.80 -2.84 -9.27
N PHE A 95 1.50 -2.87 -9.01
CA PHE A 95 0.89 -2.33 -7.81
C PHE A 95 1.03 -3.36 -6.70
N VAL A 96 1.45 -2.92 -5.53
CA VAL A 96 1.64 -3.78 -4.36
C VAL A 96 0.97 -3.18 -3.16
N ALA A 97 0.32 -4.03 -2.37
CA ALA A 97 -0.24 -3.67 -1.08
C ALA A 97 0.23 -4.67 -0.02
N VAL A 98 0.52 -4.17 1.18
CA VAL A 98 0.89 -4.98 2.35
C VAL A 98 -0.02 -4.67 3.53
N GLY A 99 -0.16 -5.61 4.45
CA GLY A 99 -1.09 -5.43 5.54
C GLY A 99 -0.91 -6.40 6.71
N ALA A 100 -2.01 -6.68 7.35
CA ALA A 100 -2.07 -7.56 8.51
C ALA A 100 -1.59 -8.98 8.17
N TRP A 101 -0.95 -9.61 9.14
CA TRP A 101 -0.53 -11.02 9.11
C TRP A 101 0.38 -11.41 7.94
N GLY A 102 1.19 -10.47 7.45
CA GLY A 102 2.10 -10.69 6.34
C GLY A 102 1.40 -10.76 4.98
N ASN A 103 0.18 -10.25 4.88
CA ASN A 103 -0.50 -10.13 3.60
C ASN A 103 0.30 -9.24 2.65
N LEU A 104 0.47 -9.75 1.44
CA LEU A 104 1.04 -9.04 0.31
C LEU A 104 0.15 -9.32 -0.90
N LEU A 105 -0.34 -8.26 -1.51
CA LEU A 105 -1.20 -8.33 -2.68
C LEU A 105 -0.51 -7.64 -3.85
N THR A 106 -0.71 -8.18 -5.05
CA THR A 106 -0.12 -7.62 -6.27
C THR A 106 -1.15 -7.53 -7.38
N ALA A 107 -1.00 -6.52 -8.22
CA ALA A 107 -1.73 -6.38 -9.47
C ALA A 107 -0.85 -5.68 -10.52
N SER A 108 -0.86 -6.15 -11.75
CA SER A 108 -0.22 -5.47 -12.88
C SER A 108 -1.02 -4.23 -13.34
N ASP A 109 -2.31 -4.22 -13.02
CA ASP A 109 -3.24 -3.12 -13.26
C ASP A 109 -4.12 -2.94 -12.02
N ALA A 110 -4.08 -1.77 -11.40
CA ALA A 110 -4.82 -1.47 -10.18
C ALA A 110 -6.35 -1.52 -10.36
N THR A 111 -6.85 -1.50 -11.60
CA THR A 111 -8.27 -1.60 -11.94
C THR A 111 -8.75 -3.04 -12.13
N SER A 112 -7.87 -4.02 -11.92
CA SER A 112 -8.14 -5.46 -12.06
C SER A 112 -8.18 -6.18 -10.71
N THR A 113 -8.40 -7.49 -10.74
CA THR A 113 -8.36 -8.35 -9.55
C THR A 113 -6.93 -8.41 -9.00
N TRP A 114 -6.80 -8.16 -7.72
CA TRP A 114 -5.55 -8.30 -6.99
C TRP A 114 -5.31 -9.76 -6.60
N THR A 115 -4.07 -10.19 -6.74
CA THR A 115 -3.65 -11.52 -6.34
C THR A 115 -3.09 -11.46 -4.93
N SER A 116 -3.68 -12.23 -4.02
CA SER A 116 -3.14 -12.38 -2.67
C SER A 116 -1.95 -13.34 -2.69
N ASN A 117 -0.82 -12.84 -2.26
CA ASN A 117 0.43 -13.59 -2.11
C ASN A 117 0.78 -13.61 -0.61
N ARG A 118 1.47 -14.64 -0.16
CA ARG A 118 2.04 -14.64 1.19
C ARG A 118 3.54 -14.42 1.11
N THR A 119 4.04 -13.59 2.00
CA THR A 119 5.47 -13.42 2.20
C THR A 119 6.03 -14.57 3.04
N TYR A 120 7.20 -15.05 2.68
CA TYR A 120 7.93 -16.08 3.41
C TYR A 120 9.35 -15.61 3.68
N THR A 121 9.84 -15.78 4.91
CA THR A 121 11.27 -15.69 5.20
C THR A 121 11.94 -17.00 4.81
N GLN A 122 13.08 -16.92 4.16
CA GLN A 122 13.93 -18.07 3.92
C GLN A 122 15.21 -17.93 4.75
N ASP A 123 15.45 -18.89 5.62
CA ASP A 123 16.78 -19.15 6.16
C ASP A 123 17.39 -20.36 5.42
N ALA A 124 18.64 -20.71 5.72
CA ALA A 124 19.35 -21.80 5.05
C ALA A 124 18.71 -23.19 5.19
N THR A 125 17.66 -23.33 5.99
CA THR A 125 17.08 -24.62 6.37
C THR A 125 15.56 -24.69 6.28
N SER A 126 14.85 -23.54 6.23
CA SER A 126 13.38 -23.50 6.31
C SER A 126 12.79 -22.28 5.64
N THR A 127 11.59 -22.43 5.08
CA THR A 127 10.72 -21.31 4.69
C THR A 127 9.64 -21.15 5.75
N THR A 128 9.55 -19.96 6.35
CA THR A 128 8.54 -19.67 7.37
C THR A 128 7.66 -18.51 6.87
N SER A 129 6.34 -18.66 6.99
CA SER A 129 5.41 -17.58 6.65
C SER A 129 5.67 -16.36 7.52
N VAL A 130 5.74 -15.18 6.90
CA VAL A 130 5.71 -13.91 7.63
C VAL A 130 4.31 -13.76 8.21
N ASN A 131 4.19 -13.85 9.52
CA ASN A 131 2.90 -13.77 10.23
C ASN A 131 2.87 -12.55 11.16
N THR A 132 3.48 -11.45 10.71
CA THR A 132 3.54 -10.18 11.41
C THR A 132 2.90 -9.09 10.57
N HIS A 133 2.40 -8.03 11.21
CA HIS A 133 1.86 -6.90 10.47
C HIS A 133 2.97 -6.18 9.70
N LEU A 134 2.72 -5.93 8.41
CA LEU A 134 3.56 -5.13 7.54
C LEU A 134 2.95 -3.73 7.41
N TYR A 135 3.62 -2.72 7.95
CA TYR A 135 3.10 -1.36 8.03
C TYR A 135 3.61 -0.42 6.94
N GLY A 136 4.68 -0.79 6.26
CA GLY A 136 5.25 0.02 5.19
C GLY A 136 5.91 -0.83 4.12
N ILE A 137 5.83 -0.37 2.87
CA ILE A 137 6.54 -0.96 1.72
C ILE A 137 7.06 0.15 0.82
N ALA A 138 8.26 -0.05 0.29
CA ALA A 138 8.85 0.80 -0.75
C ALA A 138 9.60 -0.04 -1.77
N TYR A 139 9.70 0.48 -2.99
CA TYR A 139 10.49 -0.08 -4.07
C TYR A 139 11.48 0.95 -4.60
N GLY A 140 12.72 0.56 -4.77
CA GLY A 140 13.74 1.39 -5.38
C GLY A 140 15.01 0.59 -5.62
N ASN A 141 15.78 0.96 -6.62
CA ASN A 141 17.03 0.30 -6.99
C ASN A 141 16.89 -1.24 -7.12
N SER A 142 15.80 -1.70 -7.73
CA SER A 142 15.46 -3.11 -7.93
C SER A 142 15.32 -3.92 -6.63
N ILE A 143 15.04 -3.24 -5.50
CA ILE A 143 14.84 -3.87 -4.19
C ILE A 143 13.49 -3.45 -3.63
N TRP A 144 12.74 -4.42 -3.14
CA TRP A 144 11.58 -4.20 -2.29
C TRP A 144 12.00 -4.21 -0.84
N VAL A 145 11.55 -3.24 -0.08
CA VAL A 145 11.77 -3.16 1.37
C VAL A 145 10.41 -3.08 2.06
N MET A 146 10.18 -3.96 3.01
CA MET A 146 8.98 -3.95 3.85
C MET A 146 9.40 -3.80 5.30
N VAL A 147 8.63 -3.02 6.06
CA VAL A 147 8.85 -2.82 7.49
C VAL A 147 7.56 -3.08 8.26
N GLY A 148 7.69 -3.48 9.50
CA GLY A 148 6.49 -3.86 10.23
C GLY A 148 6.64 -3.96 11.74
N GLN A 149 5.84 -4.82 12.29
CA GLN A 149 5.71 -5.07 13.73
C GLN A 149 7.04 -5.51 14.34
N SER A 150 7.29 -5.06 15.57
CA SER A 150 8.44 -5.46 16.39
C SER A 150 9.80 -5.19 15.74
N GLY A 151 9.90 -4.12 14.95
CA GLY A 151 11.14 -3.72 14.30
C GLY A 151 11.58 -4.61 13.12
N ASN A 152 10.69 -5.45 12.62
CA ASN A 152 11.01 -6.32 11.48
C ASN A 152 11.23 -5.52 10.20
N ILE A 153 12.28 -5.89 9.47
CA ILE A 153 12.61 -5.40 8.14
C ILE A 153 12.76 -6.62 7.24
N TYR A 154 12.12 -6.58 6.10
CA TYR A 154 12.21 -7.62 5.07
C TYR A 154 12.64 -6.99 3.75
N THR A 155 13.55 -7.64 3.05
CA THR A 155 14.04 -7.19 1.74
C THR A 155 14.01 -8.33 0.74
N THR A 156 13.79 -8.00 -0.52
CA THR A 156 13.96 -8.93 -1.64
C THR A 156 14.43 -8.19 -2.88
N SER A 157 15.30 -8.84 -3.63
CA SER A 157 15.77 -8.38 -4.95
C SER A 157 14.97 -9.00 -6.10
N GLU A 158 13.86 -9.69 -5.82
CA GLU A 158 13.06 -10.30 -6.89
C GLU A 158 12.43 -9.22 -7.77
N GLU A 159 12.72 -9.27 -9.06
CA GLU A 159 12.19 -8.35 -10.06
C GLU A 159 10.67 -8.49 -10.21
N THR A 160 10.13 -9.66 -9.90
CA THR A 160 8.70 -9.95 -10.00
C THR A 160 8.20 -10.48 -8.66
N ILE A 161 7.23 -9.80 -8.06
CA ILE A 161 6.53 -10.32 -6.91
C ILE A 161 5.63 -11.47 -7.39
N SER A 162 5.97 -12.69 -7.01
CA SER A 162 5.25 -13.90 -7.37
C SER A 162 4.33 -14.38 -6.25
N THR A 163 3.59 -15.45 -6.50
CA THR A 163 2.67 -16.10 -5.53
C THR A 163 3.36 -16.58 -4.24
N SER A 164 4.69 -16.55 -4.18
CA SER A 164 5.50 -16.90 -3.00
C SER A 164 6.74 -16.02 -3.03
N MET A 165 6.68 -14.87 -2.38
CA MET A 165 7.84 -14.00 -2.27
C MET A 165 8.73 -14.43 -1.12
N VAL A 166 9.96 -14.79 -1.45
CA VAL A 166 11.00 -15.09 -0.45
C VAL A 166 11.69 -13.78 -0.08
N VAL A 167 11.67 -13.46 1.20
CA VAL A 167 12.29 -12.25 1.73
C VAL A 167 13.41 -12.59 2.71
N THR A 168 14.45 -11.77 2.72
CA THR A 168 15.48 -11.81 3.75
C THR A 168 15.05 -10.94 4.92
N SER A 169 15.05 -11.49 6.13
CA SER A 169 14.79 -10.72 7.33
C SER A 169 16.08 -10.04 7.82
N SER A 170 15.93 -8.81 8.27
CA SER A 170 16.99 -8.03 8.91
C SER A 170 16.49 -7.50 10.25
N THR A 171 17.40 -7.33 11.21
CA THR A 171 17.07 -6.75 12.50
C THR A 171 17.34 -5.25 12.48
N SER A 172 16.37 -4.46 12.88
CA SER A 172 16.52 -3.00 13.01
C SER A 172 17.25 -2.56 14.28
N GLY A 173 17.43 -3.48 15.24
CA GLY A 173 17.94 -3.15 16.56
C GLY A 173 16.89 -2.57 17.53
N THR A 174 15.63 -2.48 17.10
CA THR A 174 14.50 -2.05 17.96
C THR A 174 13.41 -3.11 18.00
N THR A 175 12.60 -3.10 19.06
CA THR A 175 11.36 -3.88 19.18
C THR A 175 10.12 -3.04 18.88
N GLU A 176 10.31 -1.75 18.56
CA GLU A 176 9.22 -0.85 18.20
C GLU A 176 8.70 -1.14 16.79
N ASN A 177 7.44 -0.81 16.54
CA ASN A 177 6.84 -0.96 15.22
C ASN A 177 7.43 0.06 14.25
N LEU A 178 7.96 -0.41 13.13
CA LEU A 178 8.38 0.42 12.01
C LEU A 178 7.17 0.64 11.10
N ARG A 179 6.74 1.90 10.97
CA ARG A 179 5.45 2.20 10.34
C ARG A 179 5.55 2.65 8.90
N ARG A 180 6.69 3.25 8.50
CA ARG A 180 6.89 3.74 7.14
C ARG A 180 8.30 3.49 6.64
N VAL A 181 8.41 3.25 5.35
CA VAL A 181 9.65 3.19 4.58
C VAL A 181 9.40 3.91 3.25
N PHE A 182 10.39 4.62 2.76
CA PHE A 182 10.33 5.27 1.45
C PHE A 182 11.71 5.22 0.79
N TYR A 183 11.70 5.23 -0.52
CA TYR A 183 12.92 5.31 -1.32
C TYR A 183 13.13 6.76 -1.76
N VAL A 184 14.39 7.21 -1.68
CA VAL A 184 14.83 8.52 -2.17
C VAL A 184 15.94 8.28 -3.18
N ASP A 185 15.76 8.78 -4.39
CA ASP A 185 16.81 8.80 -5.41
C ASP A 185 17.70 10.00 -5.12
N LEU A 186 19.03 9.78 -5.00
CA LEU A 186 20.02 10.80 -4.64
C LEU A 186 20.85 11.21 -5.86
#